data_5144de77722e840e095f61fe1f231d8c
#
_entry.id   5144de77722e840e095f61fe1f231d8c
#
_cell.length_a   1.000
_cell.length_b   1.000
_cell.length_c   1.000
_cell.angle_alpha   90.00
_cell.angle_beta   90.00
_cell.angle_gamma   90.00
#
_symmetry.space_group_name_H-M   'P 1'
#
loop_
_entity.id
_entity.type
_entity.pdbx_description
1 polymer ?
#
loop_
_entity_poly.entity_id
_entity_poly.type
_entity_poly.pdbx_seq_one_letter_code
_entity_poly.pdbx_strand_id
1 'polypeptide(L)'
;MIGLVLATHGPLAEAFVSSGKLIVGNIGNVAHLGLFHGDSIEQFEQKVYKAIEQADEGDGVIVLTDLLGGSPCNVTAKAIGR
;
A
#
# COMPACT_ATOMS: atom_id res chain seq x y z
N MET A 1 -13.67 -5.50 9.34
CA MET A 1 -12.28 -6.00 9.17
C MET A 1 -11.35 -4.86 8.81
N ILE A 2 -10.18 -4.82 9.42
CA ILE A 2 -9.17 -3.79 9.11
C ILE A 2 -8.58 -4.09 7.73
N GLY A 3 -8.52 -3.07 6.88
CA GLY A 3 -7.89 -3.18 5.57
C GLY A 3 -6.37 -3.09 5.67
N LEU A 4 -5.68 -3.64 4.68
CA LEU A 4 -4.23 -3.61 4.61
C LEU A 4 -3.78 -3.11 3.25
N VAL A 5 -2.90 -2.10 3.26
CA VAL A 5 -2.30 -1.56 2.05
C VAL A 5 -0.78 -1.65 2.17
N LEU A 6 -0.15 -2.19 1.14
CA LEU A 6 1.31 -2.25 1.03
C LEU A 6 1.75 -1.24 -0.02
N ALA A 7 2.54 -0.26 0.38
CA ALA A 7 3.04 0.79 -0.51
C ALA A 7 4.56 0.80 -0.45
N THR A 8 5.22 0.27 -1.47
CA THR A 8 6.67 0.06 -1.47
C THR A 8 7.31 0.56 -2.76
N HIS A 9 8.63 0.53 -2.82
CA HIS A 9 9.38 0.77 -4.05
C HIS A 9 9.38 -0.50 -4.90
N GLY A 10 9.24 -0.34 -6.22
CA GLY A 10 9.34 -1.43 -7.17
C GLY A 10 8.29 -2.53 -6.93
N PRO A 11 8.64 -3.79 -7.23
CA PRO A 11 7.70 -4.90 -7.14
C PRO A 11 7.60 -5.56 -5.77
N LEU A 12 8.18 -4.97 -4.72
CA LEU A 12 8.25 -5.61 -3.41
C LEU A 12 6.87 -5.92 -2.83
N ALA A 13 5.94 -4.96 -2.87
CA ALA A 13 4.60 -5.17 -2.33
C ALA A 13 3.87 -6.29 -3.07
N GLU A 14 3.95 -6.30 -4.38
CA GLU A 14 3.35 -7.33 -5.22
C GLU A 14 3.92 -8.70 -4.89
N ALA A 15 5.25 -8.80 -4.78
CA ALA A 15 5.91 -10.06 -4.46
C ALA A 15 5.54 -10.55 -3.06
N PHE A 16 5.40 -9.63 -2.12
CA PHE A 16 5.02 -9.96 -0.75
C PHE A 16 3.61 -10.58 -0.72
N VAL A 17 2.68 -9.97 -1.45
CA VAL A 17 1.31 -10.48 -1.55
C VAL A 17 1.31 -11.86 -2.23
N SER A 18 2.06 -12.01 -3.32
CA SER A 18 2.15 -13.28 -4.04
C SER A 18 2.69 -14.40 -3.14
N SER A 19 3.74 -14.10 -2.38
CA SER A 19 4.31 -15.07 -1.43
C SER A 19 3.33 -15.41 -0.32
N GLY A 20 2.63 -14.40 0.20
CA GLY A 20 1.62 -14.62 1.23
C GLY A 20 0.51 -15.56 0.78
N LYS A 21 0.06 -15.40 -0.46
CA LYS A 21 -0.97 -16.27 -1.03
C LYS A 21 -0.52 -17.72 -1.14
N LEU A 22 0.76 -17.93 -1.41
CA LEU A 22 1.31 -19.30 -1.47
C LEU A 22 1.29 -19.99 -0.10
N ILE A 23 1.45 -19.21 0.95
CA ILE A 23 1.54 -19.75 2.32
C ILE A 23 0.16 -19.92 2.95
N VAL A 24 -0.69 -18.91 2.87
CA VAL A 24 -1.97 -18.89 3.59
C VAL A 24 -3.20 -18.96 2.69
N GLY A 25 -3.01 -18.96 1.38
CA GLY A 25 -4.12 -18.99 0.43
C GLY A 25 -4.76 -17.62 0.26
N ASN A 26 -6.04 -17.49 0.55
CA ASN A 26 -6.75 -16.23 0.43
C ASN A 26 -6.38 -15.30 1.60
N ILE A 27 -5.76 -14.16 1.28
CA ILE A 27 -5.34 -13.19 2.29
C ILE A 27 -6.33 -12.03 2.46
N GLY A 28 -7.48 -12.10 1.80
CA GLY A 28 -8.56 -11.14 2.00
C GLY A 28 -8.32 -9.78 1.40
N ASN A 29 -8.66 -8.73 2.16
CA ASN A 29 -8.68 -7.35 1.66
C ASN A 29 -7.30 -6.69 1.77
N VAL A 30 -6.41 -7.02 0.83
CA VAL A 30 -5.05 -6.49 0.78
C VAL A 30 -4.81 -5.82 -0.57
N ALA A 31 -4.43 -4.54 -0.55
CA ALA A 31 -4.01 -3.82 -1.74
C ALA A 31 -2.49 -3.65 -1.75
N HIS A 32 -1.91 -3.63 -2.93
CA HIS A 32 -0.47 -3.42 -3.07
C HIS A 32 -0.17 -2.40 -4.16
N LEU A 33 0.81 -1.56 -3.89
CA LEU A 33 1.23 -0.50 -4.80
C LEU A 33 2.75 -0.44 -4.83
N GLY A 34 3.30 -0.23 -6.02
CA GLY A 34 4.73 -0.10 -6.20
C GLY A 34 5.07 1.21 -6.90
N LEU A 35 6.04 1.95 -6.35
CA LEU A 35 6.59 3.14 -7.00
C LEU A 35 7.84 2.72 -7.75
N PHE A 36 7.79 2.83 -9.08
CA PHE A 36 8.90 2.46 -9.93
C PHE A 36 9.68 3.70 -10.36
N HIS A 37 10.91 3.48 -10.79
CA HIS A 37 11.75 4.55 -11.30
C HIS A 37 11.07 5.23 -12.50
N GLY A 38 10.95 6.55 -12.45
CA GLY A 38 10.27 7.31 -13.49
C GLY A 38 8.78 7.52 -13.27
N ASP A 39 8.19 6.88 -12.27
CA ASP A 39 6.77 7.08 -11.95
C ASP A 39 6.54 8.47 -11.34
N SER A 40 5.37 9.04 -11.61
CA SER A 40 4.95 10.29 -11.00
C SER A 40 4.57 10.05 -9.54
N ILE A 41 5.19 10.82 -8.63
CA ILE A 41 4.86 10.74 -7.21
C ILE A 41 3.44 11.21 -6.96
N GLU A 42 2.95 12.20 -7.70
CA GLU A 42 1.58 12.68 -7.56
C GLU A 42 0.57 11.60 -7.92
N GLN A 43 0.82 10.86 -9.01
CA GLN A 43 -0.04 9.77 -9.40
C GLN A 43 0.01 8.63 -8.39
N PHE A 44 1.19 8.33 -7.86
CA PHE A 44 1.35 7.32 -6.82
C PHE A 44 0.56 7.72 -5.57
N GLU A 45 0.63 8.97 -5.18
CA GLU A 45 -0.12 9.51 -4.04
C GLU A 45 -1.62 9.30 -4.21
N GLN A 46 -2.16 9.60 -5.40
CA GLN A 46 -3.57 9.39 -5.68
C GLN A 46 -3.95 7.91 -5.60
N LYS A 47 -3.09 7.03 -6.09
CA LYS A 47 -3.33 5.59 -6.00
C LYS A 47 -3.35 5.11 -4.56
N VAL A 48 -2.46 5.64 -3.72
CA VAL A 48 -2.43 5.29 -2.30
C VAL A 48 -3.72 5.73 -1.60
N TYR A 49 -4.15 6.96 -1.83
CA TYR A 49 -5.38 7.46 -1.22
C TYR A 49 -6.59 6.63 -1.65
N LYS A 50 -6.67 6.31 -2.93
CA LYS A 50 -7.76 5.49 -3.46
C LYS A 50 -7.75 4.08 -2.86
N ALA A 51 -6.56 3.49 -2.74
CA ALA A 51 -6.42 2.16 -2.16
C ALA A 51 -6.86 2.14 -0.70
N ILE A 52 -6.52 3.19 0.06
CA ILE A 52 -6.93 3.32 1.46
C ILE A 52 -8.45 3.41 1.55
N GLU A 53 -9.08 4.24 0.73
CA GLU A 53 -10.54 4.37 0.71
C GLU A 53 -11.21 3.05 0.39
N GLN A 54 -10.70 2.32 -0.59
CA GLN A 54 -11.27 1.04 -1.00
C GLN A 54 -11.05 -0.06 0.03
N ALA A 55 -9.94 -0.01 0.76
CA ALA A 55 -9.63 -1.01 1.77
C ALA A 55 -10.39 -0.79 3.08
N ASP A 56 -10.86 0.43 3.32
CA ASP A 56 -11.54 0.78 4.56
C ASP A 56 -12.98 0.26 4.56
N GLU A 57 -13.23 -0.70 5.44
CA GLU A 57 -14.57 -1.27 5.63
C GLU A 57 -15.23 -0.74 6.91
N GLY A 58 -14.74 0.38 7.44
CA GLY A 58 -15.26 1.00 8.65
C GLY A 58 -14.39 0.79 9.89
N ASP A 59 -13.44 -0.14 9.83
CA ASP A 59 -12.55 -0.47 10.96
C ASP A 59 -11.16 0.14 10.81
N GLY A 60 -10.94 0.91 9.75
CA GLY A 60 -9.66 1.53 9.49
C GLY A 60 -8.76 0.72 8.56
N VAL A 61 -7.59 1.26 8.27
CA VAL A 61 -6.63 0.68 7.35
C VAL A 61 -5.22 0.78 7.93
N ILE A 62 -4.46 -0.30 7.80
CA ILE A 62 -3.03 -0.29 8.11
C ILE A 62 -2.26 -0.19 6.80
N VAL A 63 -1.33 0.75 6.72
CA VAL A 63 -0.46 0.90 5.55
C VAL A 63 0.97 0.57 5.94
N LEU A 64 1.57 -0.37 5.23
CA LEU A 64 2.96 -0.78 5.45
C LEU A 64 3.82 -0.27 4.31
N THR A 65 4.96 0.32 4.65
CA THR A 65 5.93 0.83 3.68
C THR A 65 7.29 0.21 3.94
N ASP A 66 8.19 0.30 2.95
CA ASP A 66 9.47 -0.38 3.04
C ASP A 66 10.62 0.50 3.55
N LEU A 67 10.72 1.73 3.06
CA LEU A 67 11.89 2.58 3.35
C LEU A 67 11.46 3.83 4.11
N LEU A 68 11.90 3.95 5.35
CA LEU A 68 11.62 5.13 6.17
C LEU A 68 12.18 6.38 5.49
N GLY A 69 11.32 7.39 5.29
CA GLY A 69 11.72 8.61 4.60
C GLY A 69 11.69 8.53 3.09
N GLY A 70 11.40 7.37 2.50
CA GLY A 70 11.22 7.25 1.06
C GLY A 70 9.84 7.77 0.62
N SER A 71 9.64 7.89 -0.71
CA SER A 71 8.39 8.43 -1.24
C SER A 71 7.13 7.67 -0.80
N PRO A 72 7.11 6.32 -0.82
CA PRO A 72 5.94 5.60 -0.31
C PRO A 72 5.63 5.92 1.15
N CYS A 73 6.66 6.03 1.99
CA CYS A 73 6.50 6.38 3.40
C CYS A 73 5.97 7.81 3.56
N ASN A 74 6.52 8.76 2.82
CA ASN A 74 6.12 10.17 2.91
C ASN A 74 4.69 10.38 2.43
N VAL A 75 4.29 9.71 1.35
CA VAL A 75 2.92 9.77 0.85
C VAL A 75 1.94 9.20 1.88
N THR A 76 2.31 8.09 2.50
CA THR A 76 1.49 7.47 3.55
C THR A 76 1.34 8.41 4.75
N ALA A 77 2.41 9.08 5.16
CA ALA A 77 2.35 10.04 6.26
C ALA A 77 1.39 11.20 5.96
N LYS A 78 1.36 11.68 4.72
CA LYS A 78 0.40 12.70 4.31
C LYS A 78 -1.05 12.18 4.39
N ALA A 79 -1.26 10.91 4.06
CA ALA A 79 -2.58 10.31 4.07
C ALA A 79 -3.17 10.25 5.48
N ILE A 80 -2.33 10.10 6.51
CA ILE A 80 -2.77 10.06 7.91
C ILE A 80 -3.49 11.36 8.30
N GLY A 81 -3.09 12.48 7.73
CA GLY A 81 -3.68 13.78 8.02
C GLY A 81 -4.99 14.08 7.32
N ARG A 82 -5.48 13.16 6.54
CA ARG A 82 -6.74 13.33 5.79
C ARG A 82 -7.93 12.72 6.55
#